data_6d5ce2898a632d39dc69607aadc12b7f
#
_entry.id   6d5ce2898a632d39dc69607aadc12b7f
#
_cell.length_a   1.000
_cell.length_b   1.000
_cell.length_c   1.000
_cell.angle_alpha   90.00
_cell.angle_beta   90.00
_cell.angle_gamma   90.00
#
_symmetry.space_group_name_H-M   'P 1'
#
loop_
_entity.id
_entity.type
_entity.pdbx_description
1 polymer ?
#
loop_
_entity_poly.entity_id
_entity_poly.type
_entity_poly.pdbx_seq_one_letter_code
_entity_poly.pdbx_strand_id
1 'polypeptide(L)'
;MSIEEQEIAGAKLELFVINFDKDKMTLRVPTTKLESVGMRKLSEDKIVKKALITLKGKARVKRTMWSRRAQEYEAKINSGDLISIAEVVRDLYRSEAQPEQSYSERQLYEAALDRMARELAAVEKLDEESAVAKIDDILAKSARTNKAAAEAAEAGKAAA
;
A
#
# COMPACT_ATOMS: atom_id res chain seq x y z
N MET A 1 -2.80 -20.86 6.51
CA MET A 1 -3.09 -20.45 7.90
C MET A 1 -3.94 -21.50 8.57
N SER A 2 -3.53 -21.95 9.74
CA SER A 2 -4.23 -22.95 10.55
C SER A 2 -4.31 -22.48 12.01
N ILE A 3 -5.18 -23.11 12.79
CA ILE A 3 -5.35 -22.81 14.22
C ILE A 3 -4.82 -24.03 14.99
N GLU A 4 -3.92 -23.81 15.92
CA GLU A 4 -3.42 -24.84 16.84
C GLU A 4 -3.74 -24.45 18.29
N GLU A 5 -4.07 -25.45 19.12
CA GLU A 5 -4.20 -25.27 20.56
C GLU A 5 -2.90 -25.75 21.23
N GLN A 6 -2.33 -24.93 22.10
CA GLN A 6 -1.21 -25.31 22.95
C GLN A 6 -1.54 -25.05 24.42
N GLU A 7 -1.15 -25.98 25.27
CA GLU A 7 -1.26 -25.83 26.72
C GLU A 7 0.08 -25.32 27.27
N ILE A 8 0.08 -24.09 27.80
CA ILE A 8 1.24 -23.46 28.42
C ILE A 8 0.89 -23.09 29.85
N ALA A 9 1.65 -23.60 30.82
CA ALA A 9 1.44 -23.33 32.26
C ALA A 9 0.02 -23.58 32.76
N GLY A 10 -0.64 -24.62 32.29
CA GLY A 10 -2.00 -25.01 32.66
C GLY A 10 -3.12 -24.21 31.99
N ALA A 11 -2.81 -23.28 31.08
CA ALA A 11 -3.77 -22.55 30.28
C ALA A 11 -3.74 -23.01 28.82
N LYS A 12 -4.93 -23.25 28.23
CA LYS A 12 -5.07 -23.54 26.81
C LYS A 12 -5.00 -22.22 26.01
N LEU A 13 -4.05 -22.14 25.09
CA LEU A 13 -3.89 -21.01 24.17
C LEU A 13 -4.20 -21.46 22.75
N GLU A 14 -5.11 -20.77 22.11
CA GLU A 14 -5.31 -20.88 20.67
C GLU A 14 -4.28 -20.01 19.95
N LEU A 15 -3.55 -20.61 19.01
CA LEU A 15 -2.51 -19.98 18.22
C LEU A 15 -2.87 -20.04 16.75
N PHE A 16 -2.74 -18.90 16.02
CA PHE A 16 -2.70 -18.94 14.58
C PHE A 16 -1.31 -19.32 14.09
N VAL A 17 -1.25 -20.34 13.25
CA VAL A 17 -0.03 -20.75 12.57
C VAL A 17 0.00 -20.09 11.19
N ILE A 18 0.98 -19.23 10.97
CA ILE A 18 1.10 -18.45 9.75
C ILE A 18 2.39 -18.85 9.04
N ASN A 19 2.25 -19.28 7.79
CA ASN A 19 3.37 -19.54 6.91
C ASN A 19 3.63 -18.32 6.03
N PHE A 20 4.85 -17.84 6.05
CA PHE A 20 5.32 -16.78 5.17
C PHE A 20 6.02 -17.41 3.97
N ASP A 21 5.38 -17.34 2.81
CA ASP A 21 5.88 -17.98 1.60
C ASP A 21 7.21 -17.37 1.11
N LYS A 22 7.39 -16.08 1.30
CA LYS A 22 8.61 -15.36 0.89
C LYS A 22 9.82 -15.70 1.76
N ASP A 23 9.63 -15.67 3.06
CA ASP A 23 10.70 -15.90 4.04
C ASP A 23 10.80 -17.39 4.46
N LYS A 24 9.88 -18.21 3.96
CA LYS A 24 9.73 -19.63 4.32
C LYS A 24 9.76 -19.87 5.83
N MET A 25 9.17 -18.95 6.55
CA MET A 25 9.12 -18.94 8.00
C MET A 25 7.69 -19.23 8.47
N THR A 26 7.60 -19.90 9.61
CA THR A 26 6.31 -20.16 10.27
C THR A 26 6.28 -19.43 11.59
N LEU A 27 5.28 -18.58 11.79
CA LEU A 27 5.02 -17.92 13.07
C LEU A 27 3.76 -18.46 13.72
N ARG A 28 3.79 -18.55 15.04
CA ARG A 28 2.64 -18.86 15.88
C ARG A 28 2.26 -17.62 16.69
N VAL A 29 1.07 -17.12 16.50
CA VAL A 29 0.58 -15.89 17.15
C VAL A 29 -0.66 -16.23 17.96
N PRO A 30 -0.72 -15.89 19.27
CA PRO A 30 -1.94 -16.05 20.07
C PRO A 30 -3.11 -15.27 19.45
N THR A 31 -4.30 -15.89 19.43
CA THR A 31 -5.50 -15.28 18.86
C THR A 31 -5.87 -13.97 19.52
N THR A 32 -5.54 -13.81 20.81
CA THR A 32 -5.78 -12.58 21.59
C THR A 32 -4.89 -11.40 21.18
N LYS A 33 -3.78 -11.65 20.49
CA LYS A 33 -2.81 -10.61 20.08
C LYS A 33 -2.89 -10.23 18.59
N LEU A 34 -3.87 -10.75 17.87
CA LEU A 34 -4.01 -10.50 16.42
C LEU A 34 -4.06 -9.01 16.06
N GLU A 35 -4.89 -8.26 16.76
CA GLU A 35 -5.05 -6.82 16.51
C GLU A 35 -3.79 -6.04 16.85
N SER A 36 -3.12 -6.38 17.96
CA SER A 36 -1.91 -5.68 18.41
C SER A 36 -0.71 -5.88 17.48
N VAL A 37 -0.64 -7.02 16.76
CA VAL A 37 0.42 -7.28 15.76
C VAL A 37 0.05 -6.84 14.34
N GLY A 38 -1.15 -6.24 14.16
CA GLY A 38 -1.61 -5.73 12.87
C GLY A 38 -2.04 -6.79 11.87
N MET A 39 -2.42 -7.96 12.34
CA MET A 39 -2.95 -9.02 11.48
C MET A 39 -4.41 -8.78 11.14
N ARG A 40 -4.75 -8.94 9.87
CA ARG A 40 -6.11 -8.84 9.36
C ARG A 40 -6.33 -9.81 8.21
N LYS A 41 -7.59 -10.06 7.89
CA LYS A 41 -7.94 -10.76 6.66
C LYS A 41 -7.56 -9.93 5.44
N LEU A 42 -7.35 -10.60 4.30
CA LEU A 42 -7.23 -9.93 3.02
C LEU A 42 -8.44 -9.05 2.76
N SER A 43 -8.20 -7.91 2.11
CA SER A 43 -9.25 -6.97 1.75
C SER A 43 -10.26 -7.61 0.79
N GLU A 44 -11.53 -7.28 0.96
CA GLU A 44 -12.58 -7.67 0.02
C GLU A 44 -12.40 -6.94 -1.33
N ASP A 45 -12.95 -7.49 -2.40
CA ASP A 45 -12.90 -6.91 -3.75
C ASP A 45 -13.35 -5.44 -3.79
N LYS A 46 -14.31 -5.07 -2.97
CA LYS A 46 -14.79 -3.67 -2.85
C LYS A 46 -13.69 -2.73 -2.36
N ILE A 47 -12.92 -3.17 -1.37
CA ILE A 47 -11.81 -2.38 -0.80
C ILE A 47 -10.67 -2.29 -1.80
N VAL A 48 -10.35 -3.38 -2.49
CA VAL A 48 -9.35 -3.39 -3.56
C VAL A 48 -9.72 -2.42 -4.68
N LYS A 49 -10.97 -2.41 -5.12
CA LYS A 49 -11.47 -1.46 -6.13
C LYS A 49 -11.35 -0.01 -5.65
N LYS A 50 -11.69 0.28 -4.39
CA LYS A 50 -11.54 1.61 -3.79
C LYS A 50 -10.06 2.04 -3.75
N ALA A 51 -9.16 1.14 -3.38
CA ALA A 51 -7.72 1.40 -3.39
C ALA A 51 -7.21 1.72 -4.80
N LEU A 52 -7.63 0.97 -5.81
CA LEU A 52 -7.29 1.24 -7.22
C LEU A 52 -7.86 2.57 -7.72
N ILE A 53 -9.06 2.95 -7.28
CA ILE A 53 -9.65 4.26 -7.55
C ILE A 53 -8.83 5.38 -6.87
N THR A 54 -8.36 5.15 -5.65
CA THR A 54 -7.50 6.09 -4.93
C THR A 54 -6.19 6.35 -5.69
N LEU A 55 -5.61 5.34 -6.33
CA LEU A 55 -4.43 5.50 -7.19
C LEU A 55 -4.67 6.40 -8.40
N LYS A 56 -5.89 6.45 -8.91
CA LYS A 56 -6.27 7.33 -10.04
C LYS A 56 -6.41 8.80 -9.62
N GLY A 57 -6.51 9.08 -8.35
CA GLY A 57 -6.63 10.42 -7.81
C GLY A 57 -5.35 11.24 -7.96
N LYS A 58 -5.48 12.54 -7.76
CA LYS A 58 -4.34 13.46 -7.74
C LYS A 58 -3.55 13.28 -6.43
N ALA A 59 -2.22 13.24 -6.53
CA ALA A 59 -1.35 13.21 -5.36
C ALA A 59 -1.59 14.42 -4.44
N ARG A 60 -1.72 14.16 -3.15
CA ARG A 60 -1.89 15.17 -2.10
C ARG A 60 -0.62 15.26 -1.28
N VAL A 61 0.28 16.16 -1.67
CA VAL A 61 1.52 16.38 -0.95
C VAL A 61 1.34 17.57 -0.01
N LYS A 62 1.44 17.32 1.29
CA LYS A 62 1.40 18.38 2.31
C LYS A 62 2.69 19.20 2.28
N ARG A 63 2.59 20.51 2.52
CA ARG A 63 3.75 21.42 2.63
C ARG A 63 4.38 21.39 4.02
N THR A 64 4.56 20.21 4.60
CA THR A 64 5.21 20.01 5.89
C THR A 64 6.62 19.49 5.70
N MET A 65 7.45 19.57 6.75
CA MET A 65 8.81 19.02 6.73
C MET A 65 8.78 17.54 6.37
N TRP A 66 9.77 17.09 5.60
CA TRP A 66 9.87 15.70 5.14
C TRP A 66 9.83 14.69 6.29
N SER A 67 10.54 14.95 7.39
CA SER A 67 10.56 14.05 8.55
C SER A 67 9.16 13.76 9.11
N ARG A 68 8.31 14.78 9.19
CA ARG A 68 6.92 14.63 9.63
C ARG A 68 6.08 13.88 8.61
N ARG A 69 6.24 14.19 7.32
CA ARG A 69 5.55 13.44 6.24
C ARG A 69 5.96 11.99 6.20
N ALA A 70 7.25 11.70 6.35
CA ALA A 70 7.77 10.34 6.41
C ALA A 70 7.14 9.52 7.53
N GLN A 71 7.01 10.11 8.72
CA GLN A 71 6.32 9.47 9.84
C GLN A 71 4.84 9.17 9.55
N GLU A 72 4.13 10.11 8.92
CA GLU A 72 2.73 9.90 8.51
C GLU A 72 2.60 8.79 7.48
N TYR A 73 3.50 8.74 6.49
CA TYR A 73 3.51 7.68 5.47
C TYR A 73 3.85 6.31 6.07
N GLU A 74 4.83 6.26 6.95
CA GLU A 74 5.19 5.03 7.66
C GLU A 74 4.04 4.52 8.53
N ALA A 75 3.36 5.40 9.25
CA ALA A 75 2.17 5.06 10.02
C ALA A 75 1.04 4.50 9.13
N LYS A 76 0.80 5.09 7.96
CA LYS A 76 -0.17 4.58 6.97
C LYS A 76 0.21 3.20 6.43
N ILE A 77 1.47 2.97 6.13
CA ILE A 77 1.97 1.67 5.66
C ILE A 77 1.78 0.61 6.75
N ASN A 78 2.08 0.93 7.99
CA ASN A 78 1.99 0.01 9.12
C ASN A 78 0.56 -0.19 9.64
N SER A 79 -0.37 0.69 9.30
CA SER A 79 -1.80 0.56 9.69
C SER A 79 -2.48 -0.69 9.12
N GLY A 80 -1.93 -1.23 8.02
CA GLY A 80 -2.50 -2.38 7.33
C GLY A 80 -3.75 -2.09 6.51
N ASP A 81 -4.20 -0.83 6.44
CA ASP A 81 -5.32 -0.43 5.59
C ASP A 81 -4.86 -0.24 4.15
N LEU A 82 -5.42 -1.04 3.24
CA LEU A 82 -5.04 -1.01 1.82
C LEU A 82 -5.28 0.35 1.16
N ILE A 83 -6.33 1.06 1.54
CA ILE A 83 -6.64 2.40 1.02
C ILE A 83 -5.57 3.40 1.47
N SER A 84 -5.15 3.35 2.73
CA SER A 84 -4.08 4.20 3.25
C SER A 84 -2.74 3.91 2.56
N ILE A 85 -2.42 2.65 2.31
CA ILE A 85 -1.23 2.24 1.54
C ILE A 85 -1.31 2.76 0.10
N ALA A 86 -2.46 2.67 -0.55
CA ALA A 86 -2.68 3.21 -1.89
C ALA A 86 -2.48 4.74 -1.95
N GLU A 87 -2.89 5.47 -0.92
CA GLU A 87 -2.62 6.91 -0.80
C GLU A 87 -1.12 7.21 -0.76
N VAL A 88 -0.33 6.44 -0.01
CA VAL A 88 1.13 6.59 0.05
C VAL A 88 1.77 6.32 -1.31
N VAL A 89 1.38 5.24 -1.97
CA VAL A 89 1.86 4.90 -3.32
C VAL A 89 1.54 6.02 -4.30
N ARG A 90 0.31 6.53 -4.30
CA ARG A 90 -0.11 7.65 -5.14
C ARG A 90 0.70 8.91 -4.88
N ASP A 91 0.88 9.28 -3.62
CA ASP A 91 1.51 10.55 -3.23
C ASP A 91 3.02 10.55 -3.47
N LEU A 92 3.66 9.41 -3.37
CA LEU A 92 5.11 9.25 -3.58
C LEU A 92 5.50 8.86 -5.01
N TYR A 93 4.54 8.48 -5.85
CA TYR A 93 4.81 8.14 -7.25
C TYR A 93 5.40 9.33 -8.01
N ARG A 94 6.43 9.07 -8.79
CA ARG A 94 7.05 10.04 -9.69
C ARG A 94 7.01 9.52 -11.13
N SER A 95 6.49 10.33 -12.03
CA SER A 95 6.58 10.06 -13.46
C SER A 95 7.95 10.46 -14.01
N GLU A 96 8.28 9.97 -15.20
CA GLU A 96 9.55 10.31 -15.88
C GLU A 96 9.77 11.83 -16.07
N ALA A 97 8.69 12.59 -16.12
CA ALA A 97 8.73 14.05 -16.26
C ALA A 97 8.94 14.80 -14.94
N GLN A 98 9.01 14.11 -13.82
CA GLN A 98 9.18 14.70 -12.48
C GLN A 98 10.57 14.43 -11.93
N PRO A 99 11.07 15.29 -10.99
CA PRO A 99 12.33 15.05 -10.31
C PRO A 99 12.35 13.67 -9.65
N GLU A 100 13.51 13.03 -9.63
CA GLU A 100 13.69 11.76 -8.96
C GLU A 100 13.36 11.85 -7.46
N GLN A 101 12.89 10.75 -6.91
CA GLN A 101 12.67 10.62 -5.49
C GLN A 101 13.99 10.65 -4.73
N SER A 102 14.00 11.26 -3.53
CA SER A 102 15.09 11.06 -2.58
C SER A 102 15.17 9.58 -2.16
N TYR A 103 16.30 9.18 -1.60
CA TYR A 103 16.49 7.79 -1.14
C TYR A 103 15.41 7.36 -0.13
N SER A 104 15.08 8.22 0.83
CA SER A 104 14.05 7.94 1.83
C SER A 104 12.64 7.84 1.22
N GLU A 105 12.31 8.70 0.26
CA GLU A 105 11.05 8.63 -0.49
C GLU A 105 10.93 7.32 -1.27
N ARG A 106 12.01 6.93 -1.94
CA ARG A 106 12.06 5.67 -2.69
C ARG A 106 11.83 4.47 -1.79
N GLN A 107 12.49 4.41 -0.64
CA GLN A 107 12.31 3.31 0.30
C GLN A 107 10.87 3.18 0.80
N LEU A 108 10.22 4.29 1.16
CA LEU A 108 8.82 4.30 1.57
C LEU A 108 7.88 3.90 0.42
N TYR A 109 8.15 4.40 -0.78
CA TYR A 109 7.39 4.05 -1.98
C TYR A 109 7.47 2.54 -2.27
N GLU A 110 8.67 1.99 -2.31
CA GLU A 110 8.90 0.57 -2.57
C GLU A 110 8.25 -0.32 -1.50
N ALA A 111 8.34 0.06 -0.23
CA ALA A 111 7.69 -0.68 0.85
C ALA A 111 6.16 -0.66 0.73
N ALA A 112 5.57 0.47 0.40
CA ALA A 112 4.12 0.61 0.19
C ALA A 112 3.67 -0.16 -1.06
N LEU A 113 4.41 -0.05 -2.15
CA LEU A 113 4.13 -0.74 -3.41
C LEU A 113 4.18 -2.27 -3.23
N ASP A 114 5.21 -2.79 -2.57
CA ASP A 114 5.37 -4.22 -2.31
C ASP A 114 4.20 -4.78 -1.48
N ARG A 115 3.78 -4.08 -0.43
CA ARG A 115 2.64 -4.50 0.38
C ARG A 115 1.33 -4.47 -0.41
N MET A 116 1.09 -3.42 -1.18
CA MET A 116 -0.09 -3.31 -2.02
C MET A 116 -0.11 -4.37 -3.11
N ALA A 117 1.02 -4.60 -3.78
CA ALA A 117 1.14 -5.59 -4.83
C ALA A 117 0.89 -7.02 -4.32
N ARG A 118 1.42 -7.37 -3.17
CA ARG A 118 1.19 -8.69 -2.55
C ARG A 118 -0.28 -8.91 -2.21
N GLU A 119 -0.94 -7.92 -1.63
CA GLU A 119 -2.35 -8.04 -1.30
C GLU A 119 -3.22 -8.12 -2.56
N LEU A 120 -2.93 -7.29 -3.56
CA LEU A 120 -3.61 -7.34 -4.86
C LEU A 120 -3.41 -8.69 -5.56
N ALA A 121 -2.19 -9.22 -5.56
CA ALA A 121 -1.88 -10.53 -6.11
C ALA A 121 -2.67 -11.65 -5.42
N ALA A 122 -2.75 -11.61 -4.09
CA ALA A 122 -3.49 -12.60 -3.32
C ALA A 122 -5.01 -12.52 -3.56
N VAL A 123 -5.57 -11.32 -3.65
CA VAL A 123 -7.03 -11.11 -3.85
C VAL A 123 -7.45 -11.44 -5.28
N GLU A 124 -6.69 -10.98 -6.27
CA GLU A 124 -7.00 -11.19 -7.70
C GLU A 124 -6.38 -12.46 -8.28
N LYS A 125 -5.67 -13.24 -7.48
CA LYS A 125 -4.95 -14.46 -7.89
C LYS A 125 -3.98 -14.23 -9.05
N LEU A 126 -3.21 -13.16 -8.94
CA LEU A 126 -2.14 -12.79 -9.85
C LEU A 126 -0.78 -13.10 -9.22
N ASP A 127 0.27 -13.14 -10.04
CA ASP A 127 1.64 -13.07 -9.55
C ASP A 127 2.01 -11.64 -9.11
N GLU A 128 3.04 -11.51 -8.29
CA GLU A 128 3.47 -10.20 -7.75
C GLU A 128 3.89 -9.24 -8.87
N GLU A 129 4.58 -9.72 -9.90
CA GLU A 129 5.02 -8.90 -11.04
C GLU A 129 3.84 -8.32 -11.81
N SER A 130 2.81 -9.12 -12.08
CA SER A 130 1.59 -8.67 -12.74
C SER A 130 0.83 -7.66 -11.89
N ALA A 131 0.81 -7.84 -10.57
CA ALA A 131 0.20 -6.89 -9.65
C ALA A 131 0.94 -5.54 -9.66
N VAL A 132 2.26 -5.54 -9.61
CA VAL A 132 3.10 -4.33 -9.72
C VAL A 132 2.85 -3.64 -11.06
N ALA A 133 2.88 -4.38 -12.16
CA ALA A 133 2.64 -3.83 -13.50
C ALA A 133 1.26 -3.17 -13.62
N LYS A 134 0.23 -3.78 -13.02
CA LYS A 134 -1.12 -3.21 -12.96
C LYS A 134 -1.18 -1.89 -12.19
N ILE A 135 -0.51 -1.82 -11.06
CA ILE A 135 -0.43 -0.60 -10.24
C ILE A 135 0.31 0.50 -11.00
N ASP A 136 1.46 0.18 -11.60
CA ASP A 136 2.26 1.13 -12.37
C ASP A 136 1.50 1.67 -13.60
N ASP A 137 0.76 0.83 -14.30
CA ASP A 137 -0.07 1.25 -15.44
C ASP A 137 -1.16 2.23 -15.00
N ILE A 138 -1.82 1.98 -13.88
CA ILE A 138 -2.84 2.88 -13.32
C ILE A 138 -2.22 4.23 -12.95
N LEU A 139 -1.06 4.23 -12.28
CA LEU A 139 -0.36 5.43 -11.86
C LEU A 139 0.13 6.24 -13.08
N ALA A 140 0.68 5.59 -14.08
CA ALA A 140 1.15 6.24 -15.30
C ALA A 140 0.00 6.88 -16.10
N LYS A 141 -1.12 6.20 -16.22
CA LYS A 141 -2.34 6.74 -16.85
C LYS A 141 -2.89 7.93 -16.08
N SER A 142 -2.94 7.85 -14.75
CA SER A 142 -3.38 8.95 -13.90
C SER A 142 -2.46 10.16 -14.01
N ALA A 143 -1.15 9.97 -14.04
CA ALA A 143 -0.17 11.05 -14.20
C ALA A 143 -0.34 11.78 -15.54
N ARG A 144 -0.56 11.05 -16.63
CA ARG A 144 -0.82 11.63 -17.96
C ARG A 144 -2.12 12.43 -17.99
N THR A 145 -3.19 11.91 -17.39
CA THR A 145 -4.48 12.58 -17.32
C THR A 145 -4.38 13.86 -16.48
N ASN A 146 -3.72 13.82 -15.34
CA ASN A 146 -3.53 14.97 -14.47
C ASN A 146 -2.66 16.04 -15.12
N LYS A 147 -1.64 15.66 -15.89
CA LYS A 147 -0.79 16.58 -16.64
C LYS A 147 -1.59 17.28 -17.74
N ALA A 148 -2.36 16.55 -18.54
CA ALA A 148 -3.20 17.10 -19.59
C ALA A 148 -4.26 18.06 -19.02
N ALA A 149 -4.87 17.73 -17.89
CA ALA A 149 -5.83 18.59 -17.21
C ALA A 149 -5.18 19.88 -16.69
N ALA A 150 -3.96 19.83 -16.18
CA ALA A 150 -3.22 20.99 -15.73
C ALA A 150 -2.85 21.93 -16.89
N GLU A 151 -2.35 21.37 -18.01
CA GLU A 151 -2.02 22.11 -19.23
C GLU A 151 -3.27 22.80 -19.83
N ALA A 152 -4.41 22.10 -19.86
CA ALA A 152 -5.67 22.67 -20.33
C ALA A 152 -6.17 23.81 -19.42
N ALA A 153 -5.98 23.68 -18.10
CA ALA A 153 -6.35 24.73 -17.15
C ALA A 153 -5.45 25.98 -17.28
N GLU A 154 -4.17 25.82 -17.56
CA GLU A 154 -3.25 26.92 -17.81
C GLU A 154 -3.55 27.62 -19.15
N ALA A 155 -3.81 26.86 -20.20
CA ALA A 155 -4.22 27.40 -21.50
C ALA A 155 -5.54 28.18 -21.41
N GLY A 156 -6.50 27.70 -20.62
CA GLY A 156 -7.75 28.40 -20.36
C GLY A 156 -7.57 29.72 -19.58
N LYS A 157 -6.58 29.82 -18.71
CA LYS A 157 -6.25 31.07 -17.99
C LYS A 157 -5.48 32.05 -18.86
N ALA A 158 -4.68 31.58 -19.78
CA ALA A 158 -3.93 32.45 -20.72
C ALA A 158 -4.82 33.01 -21.85
N ALA A 159 -5.98 32.37 -22.12
CA ALA A 159 -6.95 32.80 -23.13
C ALA A 159 -8.06 33.76 -22.57
N ALA A 160 -8.09 33.95 -21.28
CA ALA A 160 -8.99 34.90 -20.59
C ALA A 160 -8.20 36.14 -20.20
#